data_bc4b416cfe9d4e93b06376cd4e2afb3f
#
_entry.id   bc4b416cfe9d4e93b06376cd4e2afb3f
#
_cell.length_a   1.000
_cell.length_b   1.000
_cell.length_c   1.000
_cell.angle_alpha   90.00
_cell.angle_beta   90.00
_cell.angle_gamma   90.00
#
_symmetry.space_group_name_H-M   'P 1'
#
loop_
_entity.id
_entity.type
_entity.pdbx_description
1 polymer ?
#
loop_
_entity_poly.entity_id
_entity_poly.type
_entity_poly.pdbx_seq_one_letter_code
_entity_poly.pdbx_strand_id
1 'polypeptide(L)'
;ASQLGLYYLSSIPTDRAEPSEGLRATTVWQHGLASPHILLSSIQLDRFRLGLPLFVENSIRARRGAYFVSTELRLAPAEPVKWKIVANVEQDQTDVSNLSHQIFNSAASLLERDVAENSKQLLATVSSADGRQLGGNRLRIHRHQSNVLFNVMRGGRPFDGYRIDASDLCSHV
;
A
#
# COMPACT_ATOMS: atom_id res chain seq x y z
N ALA A 1 -14.07 -7.70 15.97
CA ALA A 1 -13.04 -6.66 15.85
C ALA A 1 -12.72 -6.50 14.36
N SER A 2 -12.67 -5.27 13.87
CA SER A 2 -12.26 -5.00 12.49
C SER A 2 -10.79 -5.41 12.35
N GLN A 3 -10.46 -6.11 11.27
CA GLN A 3 -9.06 -6.46 10.95
C GLN A 3 -8.33 -5.29 10.27
N LEU A 4 -8.91 -4.11 10.32
CA LEU A 4 -8.44 -2.89 9.68
C LEU A 4 -7.53 -2.10 10.62
N GLY A 5 -6.28 -1.92 10.23
CA GLY A 5 -5.35 -0.99 10.85
C GLY A 5 -5.51 0.41 10.24
N LEU A 6 -5.65 1.42 11.09
CA LEU A 6 -5.75 2.82 10.70
C LEU A 6 -4.55 3.57 11.27
N TYR A 7 -3.78 4.23 10.39
CA TYR A 7 -2.61 5.02 10.77
C TYR A 7 -2.81 6.44 10.28
N TYR A 8 -2.79 7.38 11.21
CA TYR A 8 -2.95 8.80 10.91
C TYR A 8 -2.07 9.65 11.82
N LEU A 9 -1.73 10.83 11.34
CA LEU A 9 -1.08 11.83 12.13
C LEU A 9 -2.14 12.60 12.91
N SER A 10 -1.93 12.72 14.22
CA SER A 10 -2.75 13.60 15.03
C SER A 10 -2.13 14.99 15.00
N SER A 11 -2.79 15.95 14.37
CA SER A 11 -2.42 17.35 14.45
C SER A 11 -3.37 18.10 15.40
N ILE A 12 -2.81 19.06 16.13
CA ILE A 12 -3.63 20.00 16.88
C ILE A 12 -4.01 21.13 15.92
N PRO A 13 -5.28 21.51 15.81
CA PRO A 13 -5.67 22.66 15.00
C PRO A 13 -4.88 23.90 15.46
N THR A 14 -4.18 24.51 14.54
CA THR A 14 -3.47 25.77 14.75
C THR A 14 -4.08 26.81 13.85
N ASP A 15 -3.82 28.10 14.11
CA ASP A 15 -4.29 29.21 13.26
C ASP A 15 -3.66 29.23 11.85
N ARG A 16 -2.86 28.23 11.52
CA ARG A 16 -2.29 28.04 10.19
C ARG A 16 -3.08 26.99 9.43
N ALA A 17 -3.09 27.10 8.10
CA ALA A 17 -3.64 26.08 7.23
C ALA A 17 -3.07 24.73 7.62
N GLU A 18 -3.93 23.83 8.08
CA GLU A 18 -3.53 22.48 8.49
C GLU A 18 -2.93 21.75 7.31
N PRO A 19 -1.84 21.00 7.53
CA PRO A 19 -1.37 20.07 6.53
C PRO A 19 -2.48 19.09 6.18
N SER A 20 -2.81 18.96 4.91
CA SER A 20 -3.82 18.00 4.44
C SER A 20 -3.57 16.57 4.91
N GLU A 21 -2.34 16.26 5.27
CA GLU A 21 -1.89 14.99 5.85
C GLU A 21 -2.60 14.64 7.17
N GLY A 22 -2.95 15.63 8.00
CA GLY A 22 -3.68 15.42 9.25
C GLY A 22 -5.12 14.94 9.06
N LEU A 23 -5.68 15.11 7.85
CA LEU A 23 -7.02 14.68 7.48
C LEU A 23 -7.05 13.36 6.70
N ARG A 24 -5.88 12.78 6.47
CA ARG A 24 -5.70 11.56 5.68
C ARG A 24 -5.15 10.43 6.53
N ALA A 25 -5.61 9.24 6.26
CA ALA A 25 -5.16 8.02 6.92
C ALA A 25 -4.51 7.05 5.92
N THR A 26 -3.59 6.23 6.42
CA THR A 26 -3.17 5.00 5.76
C THR A 26 -3.96 3.86 6.37
N THR A 27 -4.61 3.07 5.53
CA THR A 27 -5.34 1.88 5.94
C THR A 27 -4.55 0.63 5.58
N VAL A 28 -4.55 -0.36 6.45
CA VAL A 28 -3.95 -1.67 6.19
C VAL A 28 -4.87 -2.76 6.70
N TRP A 29 -5.08 -3.80 5.92
CA TRP A 29 -5.88 -4.94 6.31
C TRP A 29 -5.39 -6.23 5.66
N GLN A 30 -5.82 -7.37 6.17
CA GLN A 30 -5.48 -8.68 5.63
C GLN A 30 -6.70 -9.41 5.11
N HIS A 31 -6.48 -10.31 4.14
CA HIS A 31 -7.49 -11.23 3.62
C HIS A 31 -6.88 -12.62 3.40
N GLY A 32 -7.63 -13.65 3.77
CA GLY A 32 -7.28 -15.06 3.54
C GLY A 32 -6.74 -15.80 4.75
N LEU A 33 -6.47 -15.13 5.87
CA LEU A 33 -6.10 -15.77 7.13
C LEU A 33 -7.32 -15.91 8.05
N ALA A 34 -7.48 -17.07 8.64
CA ALA A 34 -8.56 -17.32 9.60
C ALA A 34 -8.17 -16.79 10.99
N SER A 35 -9.07 -16.03 11.62
CA SER A 35 -8.97 -15.53 12.99
C SER A 35 -7.59 -14.95 13.37
N PRO A 36 -7.03 -14.03 12.58
CA PRO A 36 -5.71 -13.49 12.85
C PRO A 36 -5.73 -12.51 14.04
N HIS A 37 -4.66 -12.50 14.79
CA HIS A 37 -4.36 -11.44 15.76
C HIS A 37 -3.64 -10.30 15.06
N ILE A 38 -4.19 -9.10 15.13
CA ILE A 38 -3.59 -7.90 14.56
C ILE A 38 -2.73 -7.20 15.61
N LEU A 39 -1.52 -6.84 15.22
CA LEU A 39 -0.50 -6.25 16.06
C LEU A 39 -0.09 -4.93 15.40
N LEU A 40 -0.20 -3.82 16.12
CA LEU A 40 -0.10 -2.46 15.55
C LEU A 40 1.23 -1.76 15.81
N SER A 41 2.12 -2.36 16.61
CA SER A 41 3.39 -1.73 16.95
C SER A 41 4.61 -2.60 16.63
N SER A 42 5.75 -1.96 16.40
CA SER A 42 7.04 -2.64 16.18
C SER A 42 7.53 -3.42 17.41
N ILE A 43 7.05 -3.10 18.61
CA ILE A 43 7.38 -3.81 19.85
C ILE A 43 6.99 -5.29 19.76
N GLN A 44 5.90 -5.60 19.08
CA GLN A 44 5.43 -6.98 18.95
C GLN A 44 6.43 -7.85 18.18
N LEU A 45 7.16 -7.27 17.23
CA LEU A 45 8.22 -7.99 16.51
C LEU A 45 9.38 -8.36 17.42
N ASP A 46 9.79 -7.46 18.32
CA ASP A 46 10.86 -7.72 19.27
C ASP A 46 10.42 -8.78 20.29
N ARG A 47 9.18 -8.71 20.74
CA ARG A 47 8.58 -9.77 21.59
C ARG A 47 8.58 -11.13 20.89
N PHE A 48 8.18 -11.17 19.62
CA PHE A 48 8.20 -12.41 18.83
C PHE A 48 9.61 -13.00 18.73
N ARG A 49 10.62 -12.19 18.46
CA ARG A 49 12.02 -12.62 18.37
C ARG A 49 12.57 -13.17 19.68
N LEU A 50 12.05 -12.66 20.79
CA LEU A 50 12.42 -13.12 22.14
C LEU A 50 11.59 -14.33 22.61
N GLY A 51 10.67 -14.84 21.80
CA GLY A 51 9.77 -15.94 22.18
C GLY A 51 8.76 -15.56 23.25
N LEU A 52 8.48 -14.26 23.43
CA LEU A 52 7.53 -13.75 24.41
C LEU A 52 6.09 -13.76 23.84
N PRO A 53 5.08 -13.87 24.69
CA PRO A 53 3.68 -13.77 24.25
C PRO A 53 3.39 -12.48 23.51
N LEU A 54 2.61 -12.59 22.44
CA LEU A 54 2.13 -11.45 21.65
C LEU A 54 0.77 -10.98 22.20
N PHE A 55 0.54 -9.67 22.12
CA PHE A 55 -0.71 -9.07 22.57
C PHE A 55 -1.43 -8.39 21.42
N VAL A 56 -2.73 -8.63 21.32
CA VAL A 56 -3.58 -7.89 20.40
C VAL A 56 -3.61 -6.43 20.83
N GLU A 57 -3.32 -5.54 19.88
CA GLU A 57 -3.30 -4.10 20.12
C GLU A 57 -4.48 -3.45 19.39
N ASN A 58 -5.34 -2.77 20.15
CA ASN A 58 -6.50 -2.07 19.59
C ASN A 58 -6.20 -0.59 19.31
N SER A 59 -5.24 -0.02 20.01
CA SER A 59 -4.80 1.37 19.83
C SER A 59 -3.39 1.54 20.33
N ILE A 60 -2.59 2.30 19.58
CA ILE A 60 -1.25 2.72 19.99
C ILE A 60 -1.12 4.22 19.78
N ARG A 61 -0.32 4.88 20.63
CA ARG A 61 0.01 6.30 20.50
C ARG A 61 1.48 6.53 20.80
N ALA A 62 2.07 7.53 20.14
CA ALA A 62 3.46 7.95 20.34
C ALA A 62 4.49 6.81 20.19
N ARG A 63 4.21 5.84 19.34
CA ARG A 63 5.09 4.71 19.02
C ARG A 63 5.12 4.49 17.51
N ARG A 64 6.16 3.84 17.04
CA ARG A 64 6.26 3.44 15.64
C ARG A 64 5.18 2.40 15.33
N GLY A 65 4.27 2.77 14.47
CA GLY A 65 3.22 1.89 13.95
C GLY A 65 3.80 0.79 13.06
N ALA A 66 3.13 -0.34 13.05
CA ALA A 66 3.36 -1.46 12.15
C ALA A 66 2.06 -2.23 11.98
N TYR A 67 1.95 -3.03 10.94
CA TYR A 67 0.85 -3.96 10.78
C TYR A 67 1.42 -5.35 10.69
N PHE A 68 1.33 -6.09 11.78
CA PHE A 68 1.71 -7.49 11.82
C PHE A 68 0.47 -8.35 12.06
N VAL A 69 0.54 -9.55 11.50
CA VAL A 69 -0.52 -10.54 11.61
C VAL A 69 0.07 -11.80 12.23
N SER A 70 -0.51 -12.25 13.32
CA SER A 70 -0.13 -13.50 13.97
C SER A 70 -1.30 -14.49 13.90
N THR A 71 -1.04 -15.67 13.36
CA THR A 71 -2.03 -16.74 13.27
C THR A 71 -1.34 -18.10 13.23
N GLU A 72 -2.07 -19.13 13.60
CA GLU A 72 -1.61 -20.52 13.40
C GLU A 72 -2.07 -21.00 12.03
N LEU A 73 -1.15 -21.57 11.27
CA LEU A 73 -1.42 -22.16 9.98
C LEU A 73 -1.31 -23.69 10.07
N ARG A 74 -2.36 -24.37 9.64
CA ARG A 74 -2.33 -25.81 9.41
C ARG A 74 -2.10 -26.04 7.92
N LEU A 75 -0.94 -26.59 7.59
CA LEU A 75 -0.56 -26.87 6.22
C LEU A 75 -0.82 -28.34 5.90
N ALA A 76 -1.72 -28.59 4.98
CA ALA A 76 -1.91 -29.94 4.42
C ALA A 76 -0.96 -30.14 3.23
N PRO A 77 -0.55 -31.41 2.95
CA PRO A 77 0.26 -31.70 1.77
C PRO A 77 -0.44 -31.26 0.48
N ALA A 78 0.28 -30.54 -0.38
CA ALA A 78 -0.17 -30.05 -1.68
C ALA A 78 -1.30 -29.00 -1.65
N GLU A 79 -1.71 -28.50 -0.49
CA GLU A 79 -2.68 -27.42 -0.38
C GLU A 79 -2.01 -26.10 -0.01
N PRO A 80 -1.88 -25.14 -0.94
CA PRO A 80 -1.27 -23.86 -0.64
C PRO A 80 -2.22 -22.96 0.16
N VAL A 81 -1.75 -22.40 1.26
CA VAL A 81 -2.43 -21.32 1.97
C VAL A 81 -2.01 -19.99 1.37
N LYS A 82 -2.98 -19.18 0.96
CA LYS A 82 -2.74 -17.88 0.35
C LYS A 82 -3.38 -16.79 1.19
N TRP A 83 -2.65 -15.72 1.42
CA TRP A 83 -3.19 -14.51 2.05
C TRP A 83 -2.64 -13.27 1.36
N LYS A 84 -3.29 -12.16 1.59
CA LYS A 84 -2.94 -10.85 1.05
C LYS A 84 -2.92 -9.83 2.18
N ILE A 85 -1.98 -8.89 2.15
CA ILE A 85 -1.98 -7.68 2.95
C ILE A 85 -2.16 -6.53 1.99
N VAL A 86 -3.16 -5.70 2.25
CA VAL A 86 -3.56 -4.57 1.41
C VAL A 86 -3.33 -3.29 2.19
N ALA A 87 -2.66 -2.33 1.59
CA ALA A 87 -2.43 -1.01 2.16
C ALA A 87 -2.88 0.06 1.17
N ASN A 88 -3.67 1.01 1.65
CA ASN A 88 -4.09 2.19 0.89
C ASN A 88 -3.65 3.44 1.64
N VAL A 89 -3.11 4.41 0.92
CA VAL A 89 -2.68 5.71 1.44
C VAL A 89 -3.70 6.79 1.09
N GLU A 90 -3.57 7.95 1.74
CA GLU A 90 -4.39 9.14 1.46
C GLU A 90 -5.91 8.92 1.58
N GLN A 91 -6.32 8.04 2.48
CA GLN A 91 -7.72 7.72 2.70
C GLN A 91 -8.41 8.78 3.56
N ASP A 92 -9.50 9.32 3.08
CA ASP A 92 -10.36 10.18 3.90
C ASP A 92 -11.36 9.37 4.74
N GLN A 93 -12.18 10.06 5.51
CA GLN A 93 -13.16 9.41 6.41
C GLN A 93 -14.20 8.58 5.63
N THR A 94 -14.58 9.03 4.45
CA THR A 94 -15.53 8.34 3.58
C THR A 94 -14.92 7.06 3.03
N ASP A 95 -13.67 7.15 2.57
CA ASP A 95 -12.91 6.00 2.06
C ASP A 95 -12.76 4.92 3.13
N VAL A 96 -12.39 5.30 4.36
CA VAL A 96 -12.25 4.39 5.49
C VAL A 96 -13.59 3.70 5.83
N SER A 97 -14.69 4.47 5.81
CA SER A 97 -16.03 3.92 6.06
C SER A 97 -16.42 2.91 5.00
N ASN A 98 -16.26 3.27 3.73
CA ASN A 98 -16.55 2.39 2.60
C ASN A 98 -15.70 1.11 2.62
N LEU A 99 -14.40 1.26 2.91
CA LEU A 99 -13.49 0.12 3.02
C LEU A 99 -13.90 -0.83 4.14
N SER A 100 -14.31 -0.30 5.29
CA SER A 100 -14.80 -1.11 6.40
C SER A 100 -16.00 -1.99 5.99
N HIS A 101 -16.92 -1.45 5.22
CA HIS A 101 -18.05 -2.21 4.68
C HIS A 101 -17.63 -3.24 3.62
N GLN A 102 -16.69 -2.90 2.75
CA GLN A 102 -16.20 -3.77 1.68
C GLN A 102 -15.45 -5.00 2.21
N ILE A 103 -14.62 -4.82 3.24
CA ILE A 103 -13.85 -5.91 3.86
C ILE A 103 -14.78 -7.02 4.35
N PHE A 104 -15.96 -6.69 4.89
CA PHE A 104 -16.91 -7.67 5.39
C PHE A 104 -17.71 -8.39 4.29
N ASN A 105 -17.95 -7.74 3.15
CA ASN A 105 -18.97 -8.19 2.20
C ASN A 105 -18.42 -8.80 0.90
N SER A 106 -17.23 -8.46 0.41
CA SER A 106 -16.85 -8.78 -0.98
C SER A 106 -15.35 -8.88 -1.26
N ALA A 107 -14.52 -9.11 -0.28
CA ALA A 107 -13.07 -8.83 -0.39
C ALA A 107 -12.30 -9.62 -1.47
N ALA A 108 -12.59 -10.88 -1.72
CA ALA A 108 -11.73 -11.73 -2.54
C ALA A 108 -11.69 -11.35 -4.03
N SER A 109 -12.87 -11.24 -4.65
CA SER A 109 -12.98 -10.94 -6.10
C SER A 109 -12.56 -9.50 -6.43
N LEU A 110 -12.84 -8.57 -5.51
CA LEU A 110 -12.41 -7.19 -5.64
C LEU A 110 -10.89 -7.08 -5.63
N LEU A 111 -10.22 -7.78 -4.71
CA LEU A 111 -8.76 -7.75 -4.62
C LEU A 111 -8.05 -8.30 -5.85
N GLU A 112 -8.57 -9.35 -6.46
CA GLU A 112 -7.96 -9.91 -7.67
C GLU A 112 -8.09 -8.94 -8.85
N ARG A 113 -9.24 -8.31 -8.99
CA ARG A 113 -9.44 -7.27 -9.99
C ARG A 113 -8.53 -6.07 -9.76
N ASP A 114 -8.41 -5.60 -8.52
CA ASP A 114 -7.60 -4.43 -8.17
C ASP A 114 -6.10 -4.70 -8.38
N VAL A 115 -5.62 -5.89 -8.06
CA VAL A 115 -4.23 -6.30 -8.35
C VAL A 115 -3.96 -6.32 -9.85
N ALA A 116 -4.90 -6.82 -10.65
CA ALA A 116 -4.77 -6.83 -12.11
C ALA A 116 -4.78 -5.41 -12.69
N GLU A 117 -5.68 -4.55 -12.22
CA GLU A 117 -5.77 -3.16 -12.68
C GLU A 117 -4.54 -2.34 -12.26
N ASN A 118 -4.08 -2.46 -11.01
CA ASN A 118 -2.84 -1.81 -10.55
C ASN A 118 -1.62 -2.27 -11.38
N SER A 119 -1.53 -3.56 -11.68
CA SER A 119 -0.46 -4.08 -12.53
C SER A 119 -0.48 -3.47 -13.93
N LYS A 120 -1.67 -3.32 -14.50
CA LYS A 120 -1.88 -2.67 -15.80
C LYS A 120 -1.50 -1.19 -15.76
N GLN A 121 -1.89 -0.47 -14.71
CA GLN A 121 -1.55 0.94 -14.52
C GLN A 121 -0.03 1.15 -14.36
N LEU A 122 0.64 0.31 -13.57
CA LEU A 122 2.10 0.34 -13.44
C LEU A 122 2.80 0.11 -14.78
N LEU A 123 2.34 -0.88 -15.54
CA LEU A 123 2.87 -1.13 -16.88
C LEU A 123 2.61 0.03 -17.85
N ALA A 124 1.46 0.67 -17.76
CA ALA A 124 1.15 1.86 -18.56
C ALA A 124 2.07 3.03 -18.19
N THR A 125 2.33 3.24 -16.90
CA THR A 125 3.28 4.26 -16.41
C THR A 125 4.68 4.00 -16.94
N VAL A 126 5.20 2.78 -16.83
CA VAL A 126 6.52 2.41 -17.38
C VAL A 126 6.55 2.63 -18.88
N SER A 127 5.52 2.16 -19.59
CA SER A 127 5.45 2.25 -21.06
C SER A 127 5.46 3.69 -21.56
N SER A 128 4.81 4.59 -20.84
CA SER A 128 4.74 6.01 -21.21
C SER A 128 5.98 6.80 -20.82
N ALA A 129 6.74 6.35 -19.83
CA ALA A 129 7.95 7.04 -19.37
C ALA A 129 9.20 6.65 -20.17
N ASP A 130 9.42 5.37 -20.45
CA ASP A 130 10.64 4.90 -21.10
C ASP A 130 10.41 3.68 -22.01
N GLY A 131 9.16 3.40 -22.37
CA GLY A 131 8.79 2.24 -23.15
C GLY A 131 8.88 0.92 -22.39
N ARG A 132 8.56 -0.17 -23.07
CA ARG A 132 8.57 -1.52 -22.50
C ARG A 132 9.74 -2.31 -23.03
N GLN A 133 10.50 -2.92 -22.13
CA GLN A 133 11.51 -3.88 -22.51
C GLN A 133 10.84 -5.23 -22.81
N LEU A 134 10.96 -5.68 -24.06
CA LEU A 134 10.49 -6.98 -24.51
C LEU A 134 11.67 -7.93 -24.60
N GLY A 135 11.63 -9.04 -23.90
CA GLY A 135 12.70 -10.03 -23.93
C GLY A 135 12.36 -11.26 -23.09
N GLY A 136 13.07 -12.35 -23.31
CA GLY A 136 12.87 -13.60 -22.58
C GLY A 136 13.40 -13.59 -21.14
N ASN A 137 14.18 -12.59 -20.76
CA ASN A 137 14.78 -12.52 -19.44
C ASN A 137 13.93 -11.70 -18.47
N ARG A 138 13.15 -12.38 -17.63
CA ARG A 138 12.26 -11.75 -16.62
C ARG A 138 13.01 -10.82 -15.67
N LEU A 139 14.24 -11.17 -15.26
CA LEU A 139 15.02 -10.35 -14.34
C LEU A 139 15.35 -8.98 -14.94
N ARG A 140 15.72 -8.94 -16.22
CA ARG A 140 15.98 -7.67 -16.92
C ARG A 140 14.72 -6.82 -17.02
N ILE A 141 13.58 -7.44 -17.33
CA ILE A 141 12.29 -6.75 -17.42
C ILE A 141 11.93 -6.12 -16.07
N HIS A 142 12.03 -6.87 -14.98
CA HIS A 142 11.72 -6.34 -13.65
C HIS A 142 12.70 -5.24 -13.20
N ARG A 143 13.99 -5.38 -13.51
CA ARG A 143 14.97 -4.32 -13.23
C ARG A 143 14.68 -3.04 -13.99
N HIS A 144 14.34 -3.16 -15.27
CA HIS A 144 13.93 -2.01 -16.06
C HIS A 144 12.68 -1.35 -15.49
N GLN A 145 11.61 -2.10 -15.21
CA GLN A 145 10.39 -1.59 -14.62
C GLN A 145 10.65 -0.89 -13.28
N SER A 146 11.42 -1.51 -12.39
CA SER A 146 11.77 -0.92 -11.09
C SER A 146 12.57 0.37 -11.23
N ASN A 147 13.52 0.42 -12.15
CA ASN A 147 14.32 1.61 -12.41
C ASN A 147 13.48 2.77 -12.97
N VAL A 148 12.61 2.47 -13.92
CA VAL A 148 11.71 3.49 -14.49
C VAL A 148 10.76 4.03 -13.43
N LEU A 149 10.10 3.16 -12.66
CA LEU A 149 9.21 3.57 -11.57
C LEU A 149 9.94 4.40 -10.51
N PHE A 150 11.16 4.01 -10.14
CA PHE A 150 11.98 4.76 -9.19
C PHE A 150 12.28 6.18 -9.72
N ASN A 151 12.62 6.32 -11.00
CA ASN A 151 12.88 7.61 -11.60
C ASN A 151 11.62 8.47 -11.70
N VAL A 152 10.48 7.88 -12.06
CA VAL A 152 9.18 8.57 -12.08
C VAL A 152 8.83 9.10 -10.68
N MET A 153 9.08 8.33 -9.63
CA MET A 153 8.82 8.75 -8.25
C MET A 153 9.73 9.88 -7.76
N ARG A 154 10.94 9.98 -8.30
CA ARG A 154 11.93 11.01 -7.89
C ARG A 154 11.84 12.31 -8.64
N GLY A 155 11.52 12.29 -9.90
CA GLY A 155 11.55 13.47 -10.76
C GLY A 155 10.25 13.76 -11.47
N GLY A 156 9.25 12.99 -11.16
CA GLY A 156 8.00 13.06 -11.86
C GLY A 156 8.06 12.38 -13.23
N ARG A 157 6.93 12.38 -13.88
CA ARG A 157 6.74 11.86 -15.23
C ARG A 157 6.53 13.04 -16.15
N PRO A 158 7.28 13.15 -17.26
CA PRO A 158 7.00 14.15 -18.26
C PRO A 158 5.55 14.05 -18.72
N PHE A 159 4.84 15.16 -18.67
CA PHE A 159 3.48 15.23 -19.10
C PHE A 159 3.41 14.92 -20.62
N ASP A 160 2.35 14.28 -21.07
CA ASP A 160 2.09 14.01 -22.49
C ASP A 160 3.21 13.23 -23.22
N GLY A 161 3.83 12.24 -22.57
CA GLY A 161 4.76 11.31 -23.19
C GLY A 161 6.02 11.97 -23.78
N TYR A 162 6.61 12.90 -23.06
CA TYR A 162 7.78 13.70 -23.45
C TYR A 162 7.51 14.71 -24.56
N ARG A 163 6.28 15.01 -24.90
CA ARG A 163 5.94 16.11 -25.81
C ARG A 163 5.87 17.39 -25.00
N ILE A 164 6.67 18.35 -25.38
CA ILE A 164 6.66 19.69 -24.80
C ILE A 164 6.09 20.62 -25.88
N ASP A 165 5.06 21.39 -25.55
CA ASP A 165 4.55 22.38 -26.47
C ASP A 165 5.61 23.45 -26.73
N ALA A 166 5.75 23.85 -27.98
CA ALA A 166 6.75 24.83 -28.38
C ALA A 166 6.55 26.19 -27.68
N SER A 167 5.33 26.56 -27.39
CA SER A 167 5.00 27.80 -26.68
C SER A 167 5.44 27.74 -25.21
N ASP A 168 5.28 26.59 -24.55
CA ASP A 168 5.77 26.37 -23.19
C ASP A 168 7.28 26.43 -23.11
N LEU A 169 7.96 25.79 -24.05
CA LEU A 169 9.41 25.85 -24.12
C LEU A 169 9.91 27.27 -24.33
N CYS A 170 9.32 28.01 -25.28
CA CYS A 170 9.69 29.40 -25.57
C CYS A 170 9.38 30.37 -24.42
N SER A 171 8.45 30.06 -23.54
CA SER A 171 8.13 30.90 -22.38
C SER A 171 9.08 30.68 -21.20
N HIS A 172 9.88 29.58 -21.22
CA HIS A 172 10.82 29.19 -20.17
C HIS A 172 12.30 29.49 -20.51
N VAL A 173 12.59 29.83 -21.76
CA VAL A 173 13.90 30.23 -22.24
C VAL A 173 13.99 31.76 -22.37
#